data_b03a4f214e2e04e7dfa6005a58c01a2c
#
_entry.id   b03a4f214e2e04e7dfa6005a58c01a2c
#
_cell.length_a   1.000
_cell.length_b   1.000
_cell.length_c   1.000
_cell.angle_alpha   90.00
_cell.angle_beta   90.00
_cell.angle_gamma   90.00
#
_symmetry.space_group_name_H-M   'P 1'
#
loop_
_entity.id
_entity.type
_entity.pdbx_description
1 polymer ?
#
loop_
_entity_poly.entity_id
_entity_poly.type
_entity_poly.pdbx_seq_one_letter_code
_entity_poly.pdbx_strand_id
1 'polypeptide(L)'
;MSHSYSGVIRYTSQQHGRIGQARGREQFVMTVNDDGSRSLRSHVIIQDPPMVERDVVLSVDSSFHPRSAQVRIRVGDDREGQALFICDEHRIHGSGRTIDGEDFQECWEGNTAATFFVTHPIQADAWLLGGLGFGADPSHRQISHFPTCSLDHRGASGPRLMVHEPPLDIFFLGEEAITI
;
A
#
# COMPACT_ATOMS: atom_id res chain seq x y z
N MET A 1 -25.98 3.95 3.94
CA MET A 1 -25.66 4.24 2.52
C MET A 1 -24.16 4.31 2.40
N SER A 2 -23.59 3.51 1.52
CA SER A 2 -22.15 3.58 1.24
C SER A 2 -21.81 4.85 0.47
N HIS A 3 -20.63 5.42 0.74
CA HIS A 3 -20.12 6.60 0.07
C HIS A 3 -18.83 6.23 -0.69
N SER A 4 -18.70 6.73 -1.92
CA SER A 4 -17.50 6.51 -2.73
C SER A 4 -16.85 7.83 -3.12
N TYR A 5 -15.52 7.85 -3.06
CA TYR A 5 -14.66 8.95 -3.45
C TYR A 5 -13.71 8.45 -4.53
N SER A 6 -13.48 9.25 -5.56
CA SER A 6 -12.55 8.90 -6.62
C SER A 6 -11.68 10.07 -7.00
N GLY A 7 -10.50 9.78 -7.50
CA GLY A 7 -9.57 10.82 -7.91
C GLY A 7 -8.46 10.28 -8.79
N VAL A 8 -7.62 11.22 -9.21
CA VAL A 8 -6.41 10.95 -10.00
C VAL A 8 -5.24 11.70 -9.39
N ILE A 9 -4.17 10.96 -9.09
CA ILE A 9 -2.89 11.52 -8.69
C ILE A 9 -1.97 11.49 -9.91
N ARG A 10 -1.22 12.56 -10.11
CA ARG A 10 -0.18 12.65 -11.15
C ARG A 10 1.18 12.64 -10.48
N TYR A 11 2.03 11.73 -10.89
CA TYR A 11 3.41 11.64 -10.44
C TYR A 11 4.32 12.46 -11.34
N THR A 12 5.18 13.26 -10.72
CA THR A 12 6.21 14.04 -11.41
C THR A 12 7.59 13.69 -10.87
N SER A 13 8.60 13.86 -11.71
CA SER A 13 9.99 13.60 -11.32
C SER A 13 10.53 14.71 -10.43
N GLN A 14 11.26 14.31 -9.38
CA GLN A 14 12.09 15.18 -8.56
C GLN A 14 13.60 15.03 -8.90
N GLN A 15 13.94 14.19 -9.89
CA GLN A 15 15.33 13.99 -10.28
C GLN A 15 15.89 15.25 -10.95
N HIS A 16 17.13 15.57 -10.61
CA HIS A 16 17.84 16.67 -11.25
C HIS A 16 17.83 16.55 -12.79
N GLY A 17 17.48 17.61 -13.50
CA GLY A 17 17.32 17.62 -14.95
C GLY A 17 15.99 17.08 -15.48
N ARG A 18 15.11 16.56 -14.62
CA ARG A 18 13.77 16.05 -14.96
C ARG A 18 12.65 16.56 -14.05
N ILE A 19 12.94 17.57 -13.23
CA ILE A 19 11.97 18.12 -12.28
C ILE A 19 10.70 18.55 -13.00
N GLY A 20 9.56 18.09 -12.48
CA GLY A 20 8.23 18.41 -13.04
C GLY A 20 7.82 17.59 -14.26
N GLN A 21 8.70 16.77 -14.85
CA GLN A 21 8.30 15.86 -15.94
C GLN A 21 7.33 14.80 -15.42
N ALA A 22 6.32 14.48 -16.21
CA ALA A 22 5.35 13.44 -15.89
C ALA A 22 6.06 12.08 -15.78
N ARG A 23 5.81 11.35 -14.70
CA ARG A 23 6.32 9.98 -14.47
C ARG A 23 5.22 8.94 -14.52
N GLY A 24 3.99 9.34 -14.25
CA GLY A 24 2.89 8.39 -14.18
C GLY A 24 1.64 9.00 -13.58
N ARG A 25 0.70 8.11 -13.33
CA ARG A 25 -0.57 8.47 -12.71
C ARG A 25 -1.11 7.31 -11.86
N GLU A 26 -1.96 7.67 -10.94
CA GLU A 26 -2.78 6.75 -10.18
C GLU A 26 -4.24 7.17 -10.27
N GLN A 27 -5.12 6.24 -10.57
CA GLN A 27 -6.57 6.40 -10.49
C GLN A 27 -7.07 5.57 -9.31
N PHE A 28 -7.88 6.16 -8.45
CA PHE A 28 -8.38 5.44 -7.29
C PHE A 28 -9.88 5.64 -7.06
N VAL A 29 -10.48 4.64 -6.43
CA VAL A 29 -11.82 4.69 -5.85
C VAL A 29 -11.74 4.18 -4.42
N MET A 30 -12.17 4.99 -3.49
CA MET A 30 -12.30 4.64 -2.07
C MET A 30 -13.77 4.55 -1.73
N THR A 31 -14.20 3.48 -1.08
CA THR A 31 -15.58 3.27 -0.63
C THR A 31 -15.60 3.10 0.88
N VAL A 32 -16.48 3.82 1.53
CA VAL A 32 -16.84 3.66 2.94
C VAL A 32 -18.20 2.98 2.98
N ASN A 33 -18.27 1.80 3.58
CA ASN A 33 -19.49 1.01 3.71
C ASN A 33 -20.32 1.46 4.90
N ASP A 34 -21.58 1.01 4.98
CA ASP A 34 -22.51 1.35 6.05
C ASP A 34 -22.05 0.89 7.44
N ASP A 35 -21.28 -0.20 7.51
CA ASP A 35 -20.68 -0.73 8.73
C ASP A 35 -19.38 0.00 9.13
N GLY A 36 -18.99 1.03 8.39
CA GLY A 36 -17.74 1.77 8.58
C GLY A 36 -16.50 1.11 8.01
N SER A 37 -16.58 -0.11 7.48
CA SER A 37 -15.47 -0.72 6.76
C SER A 37 -15.16 0.04 5.48
N ARG A 38 -13.92 -0.09 4.99
CA ARG A 38 -13.45 0.68 3.83
C ARG A 38 -12.75 -0.22 2.83
N SER A 39 -12.89 0.14 1.57
CA SER A 39 -12.13 -0.46 0.48
C SER A 39 -11.50 0.60 -0.40
N LEU A 40 -10.29 0.33 -0.86
CA LEU A 40 -9.56 1.13 -1.84
C LEU A 40 -9.29 0.25 -3.06
N ARG A 41 -9.60 0.78 -4.24
CA ARG A 41 -9.14 0.23 -5.52
C ARG A 41 -8.28 1.28 -6.17
N SER A 42 -7.10 0.89 -6.60
CA SER A 42 -6.16 1.78 -7.26
C SER A 42 -5.52 1.12 -8.47
N HIS A 43 -5.40 1.89 -9.55
CA HIS A 43 -4.68 1.53 -10.74
C HIS A 43 -3.56 2.55 -10.96
N VAL A 44 -2.32 2.09 -10.90
CA VAL A 44 -1.10 2.92 -10.97
C VAL A 44 -0.32 2.58 -12.21
N ILE A 45 0.08 3.60 -12.97
CA ILE A 45 0.99 3.46 -14.11
C ILE A 45 2.19 4.37 -13.88
N ILE A 46 3.39 3.78 -13.85
CA ILE A 46 4.67 4.49 -13.84
C ILE A 46 5.35 4.31 -15.20
N GLN A 47 5.59 5.41 -15.87
CA GLN A 47 6.09 5.42 -17.25
C GLN A 47 7.62 5.35 -17.37
N ASP A 48 8.34 5.37 -16.24
CA ASP A 48 9.80 5.19 -16.27
C ASP A 48 10.14 3.79 -16.79
N PRO A 49 11.13 3.66 -17.67
CA PRO A 49 11.54 2.34 -18.19
C PRO A 49 12.19 1.45 -17.12
N PRO A 50 11.82 0.17 -17.02
CA PRO A 50 10.64 -0.43 -17.64
C PRO A 50 9.35 0.13 -17.05
N MET A 51 8.30 0.26 -17.88
CA MET A 51 6.98 0.69 -17.41
C MET A 51 6.46 -0.26 -16.33
N VAL A 52 5.85 0.31 -15.29
CA VAL A 52 5.24 -0.47 -14.20
C VAL A 52 3.76 -0.13 -14.12
N GLU A 53 2.94 -1.16 -14.12
CA GLU A 53 1.50 -1.10 -13.91
C GLU A 53 1.15 -1.89 -12.65
N ARG A 54 0.29 -1.32 -11.81
CA ARG A 54 -0.17 -1.96 -10.57
C ARG A 54 -1.66 -1.81 -10.43
N ASP A 55 -2.34 -2.91 -10.13
CA ASP A 55 -3.71 -2.95 -9.68
C ASP A 55 -3.72 -3.38 -8.23
N VAL A 56 -4.33 -2.58 -7.37
CA VAL A 56 -4.36 -2.83 -5.93
C VAL A 56 -5.78 -2.72 -5.42
N VAL A 57 -6.22 -3.69 -4.62
CA VAL A 57 -7.47 -3.64 -3.86
C VAL A 57 -7.14 -3.90 -2.41
N LEU A 58 -7.43 -2.93 -1.55
CA LEU A 58 -7.24 -3.03 -0.11
C LEU A 58 -8.59 -2.98 0.61
N SER A 59 -8.71 -3.68 1.72
CA SER A 59 -9.84 -3.53 2.62
C SER A 59 -9.40 -3.46 4.08
N VAL A 60 -10.08 -2.61 4.84
CA VAL A 60 -9.93 -2.46 6.29
C VAL A 60 -11.29 -2.48 6.95
N ASP A 61 -11.32 -2.81 8.23
CA ASP A 61 -12.55 -2.67 9.03
C ASP A 61 -12.83 -1.20 9.43
N SER A 62 -13.85 -0.99 10.26
CA SER A 62 -14.22 0.34 10.76
C SER A 62 -13.16 1.00 11.64
N SER A 63 -12.27 0.21 12.24
CA SER A 63 -11.14 0.65 13.06
C SER A 63 -9.82 0.76 12.28
N PHE A 64 -9.88 0.64 10.95
CA PHE A 64 -8.73 0.63 10.04
C PHE A 64 -7.80 -0.59 10.15
N HIS A 65 -8.23 -1.67 10.84
CA HIS A 65 -7.45 -2.90 10.82
C HIS A 65 -7.52 -3.55 9.42
N PRO A 66 -6.40 -4.00 8.88
CA PRO A 66 -6.36 -4.64 7.56
C PRO A 66 -7.17 -5.94 7.55
N ARG A 67 -7.94 -6.16 6.48
CA ARG A 67 -8.69 -7.39 6.22
C ARG A 67 -8.13 -8.16 5.05
N SER A 68 -7.84 -7.46 3.97
CA SER A 68 -7.26 -8.07 2.79
C SER A 68 -6.52 -7.08 1.92
N ALA A 69 -5.57 -7.59 1.16
CA ALA A 69 -4.92 -6.88 0.07
C ALA A 69 -4.81 -7.81 -1.14
N GLN A 70 -5.25 -7.35 -2.29
CA GLN A 70 -4.99 -7.99 -3.58
C GLN A 70 -4.12 -7.08 -4.41
N VAL A 71 -3.05 -7.63 -4.95
CA VAL A 71 -2.06 -6.88 -5.72
C VAL A 71 -1.78 -7.62 -7.02
N ARG A 72 -1.77 -6.88 -8.12
CA ARG A 72 -1.22 -7.33 -9.39
C ARG A 72 -0.21 -6.30 -9.85
N ILE A 73 0.95 -6.75 -10.30
CA ILE A 73 2.02 -5.89 -10.81
C ILE A 73 2.47 -6.42 -12.16
N ARG A 74 2.63 -5.53 -13.13
CA ARG A 74 3.25 -5.81 -14.42
C ARG A 74 4.45 -4.91 -14.60
N VAL A 75 5.56 -5.47 -15.08
CA VAL A 75 6.82 -4.75 -15.33
C VAL A 75 7.26 -5.02 -16.76
N GLY A 76 7.23 -3.98 -17.60
CA GLY A 76 7.41 -4.15 -19.03
C GLY A 76 6.28 -4.98 -19.66
N ASP A 77 6.62 -5.75 -20.68
CA ASP A 77 5.65 -6.50 -21.48
C ASP A 77 5.51 -7.98 -21.02
N ASP A 78 6.47 -8.50 -20.28
CA ASP A 78 6.65 -9.94 -20.07
C ASP A 78 6.69 -10.39 -18.60
N ARG A 79 6.78 -9.48 -17.63
CA ARG A 79 6.87 -9.83 -16.21
C ARG A 79 5.59 -9.43 -15.49
N GLU A 80 4.92 -10.40 -14.93
CA GLU A 80 3.69 -10.19 -14.17
C GLU A 80 3.69 -11.01 -12.88
N GLY A 81 3.29 -10.39 -11.78
CA GLY A 81 3.08 -11.03 -10.49
C GLY A 81 1.74 -10.64 -9.89
N GLN A 82 1.20 -11.51 -9.05
CA GLN A 82 -0.05 -11.26 -8.34
C GLN A 82 -0.04 -11.92 -6.97
N ALA A 83 -0.69 -11.30 -6.01
CA ALA A 83 -0.82 -11.83 -4.66
C ALA A 83 -2.14 -11.48 -4.02
N LEU A 84 -2.59 -12.34 -3.13
CA LEU A 84 -3.70 -12.12 -2.21
C LEU A 84 -3.18 -12.30 -0.78
N PHE A 85 -3.43 -11.30 0.05
CA PHE A 85 -3.16 -11.32 1.49
C PHE A 85 -4.48 -11.24 2.23
N ILE A 86 -4.68 -12.15 3.18
CA ILE A 86 -5.85 -12.20 4.06
C ILE A 86 -5.36 -12.03 5.49
N CYS A 87 -6.01 -11.13 6.22
CA CYS A 87 -5.69 -10.82 7.61
C CYS A 87 -6.80 -11.29 8.54
N ASP A 88 -6.43 -11.98 9.58
CA ASP A 88 -7.24 -12.17 10.79
C ASP A 88 -6.59 -11.40 11.97
N GLU A 89 -7.05 -11.59 13.20
CA GLU A 89 -6.55 -10.84 14.37
C GLU A 89 -5.08 -11.07 14.69
N HIS A 90 -4.51 -12.20 14.25
CA HIS A 90 -3.16 -12.62 14.65
C HIS A 90 -2.27 -13.05 13.48
N ARG A 91 -2.81 -13.12 12.27
CA ARG A 91 -2.10 -13.68 11.12
C ARG A 91 -2.37 -12.90 9.84
N ILE A 92 -1.36 -12.90 9.01
CA ILE A 92 -1.47 -12.50 7.61
C ILE A 92 -1.07 -13.70 6.76
N HIS A 93 -1.99 -14.21 5.98
CA HIS A 93 -1.74 -15.25 4.99
C HIS A 93 -1.57 -14.60 3.63
N GLY A 94 -0.42 -14.82 3.02
CA GLY A 94 -0.09 -14.39 1.66
C GLY A 94 0.07 -15.57 0.73
N SER A 95 -0.52 -15.47 -0.46
CA SER A 95 -0.33 -16.44 -1.52
C SER A 95 -0.37 -15.76 -2.88
N GLY A 96 0.40 -16.27 -3.82
CA GLY A 96 0.45 -15.68 -5.14
C GLY A 96 1.59 -16.17 -6.00
N ARG A 97 1.91 -15.36 -7.00
CA ARG A 97 3.03 -15.55 -7.91
C ARG A 97 3.81 -14.26 -8.04
N THR A 98 5.12 -14.34 -7.94
CA THR A 98 6.04 -13.21 -8.08
C THR A 98 6.21 -12.81 -9.55
N ILE A 99 6.75 -11.61 -9.79
CA ILE A 99 7.10 -11.16 -11.16
C ILE A 99 8.19 -12.03 -11.81
N ASP A 100 8.94 -12.80 -11.04
CA ASP A 100 9.93 -13.74 -11.55
C ASP A 100 9.33 -15.14 -11.80
N GLY A 101 8.02 -15.29 -11.58
CA GLY A 101 7.26 -16.50 -11.90
C GLY A 101 7.25 -17.56 -10.81
N GLU A 102 7.71 -17.26 -9.60
CA GLU A 102 7.72 -18.16 -8.47
C GLU A 102 6.37 -18.12 -7.75
N ASP A 103 5.75 -19.28 -7.55
CA ASP A 103 4.57 -19.40 -6.69
C ASP A 103 5.01 -19.39 -5.22
N PHE A 104 4.23 -18.72 -4.37
CA PHE A 104 4.52 -18.61 -2.95
C PHE A 104 3.28 -18.76 -2.08
N GLN A 105 3.51 -19.21 -0.85
CA GLN A 105 2.56 -19.18 0.24
C GLN A 105 3.32 -18.82 1.52
N GLU A 106 2.89 -17.76 2.20
CA GLU A 106 3.55 -17.19 3.36
C GLU A 106 2.56 -16.93 4.47
N CYS A 107 3.03 -17.01 5.71
CA CYS A 107 2.25 -16.63 6.89
C CYS A 107 3.12 -15.80 7.80
N TRP A 108 2.60 -14.66 8.23
CA TRP A 108 3.17 -13.87 9.32
C TRP A 108 2.24 -13.96 10.53
N GLU A 109 2.81 -14.12 11.72
CA GLU A 109 2.08 -14.17 12.99
C GLU A 109 2.45 -12.96 13.84
N GLY A 110 1.45 -12.28 14.39
CA GLY A 110 1.63 -11.11 15.22
C GLY A 110 0.33 -10.35 15.47
N ASN A 111 0.43 -9.17 16.07
CA ASN A 111 -0.73 -8.32 16.28
C ASN A 111 -1.06 -7.56 15.00
N THR A 112 -2.06 -8.02 14.24
CA THR A 112 -2.48 -7.38 12.99
C THR A 112 -3.16 -6.03 13.19
N ALA A 113 -3.64 -5.71 14.40
CA ALA A 113 -4.16 -4.38 14.69
C ALA A 113 -3.10 -3.26 14.62
N ALA A 114 -1.82 -3.64 14.71
CA ALA A 114 -0.69 -2.71 14.54
C ALA A 114 -0.07 -2.78 13.13
N THR A 115 -0.71 -3.46 12.20
CA THR A 115 -0.16 -3.71 10.87
C THR A 115 -0.90 -2.91 9.81
N PHE A 116 -0.18 -2.45 8.83
CA PHE A 116 -0.71 -1.72 7.70
C PHE A 116 -0.12 -2.28 6.42
N PHE A 117 -0.96 -2.60 5.48
CA PHE A 117 -0.47 -2.91 4.15
C PHE A 117 -0.10 -1.61 3.45
N VAL A 118 1.15 -1.22 3.54
CA VAL A 118 1.68 -0.23 2.63
C VAL A 118 1.94 -0.92 1.30
N THR A 119 1.01 -0.74 0.46
CA THR A 119 1.17 -1.01 -0.95
C THR A 119 1.08 0.36 -1.61
N HIS A 120 1.91 0.69 -2.48
CA HIS A 120 1.98 1.97 -3.16
C HIS A 120 0.73 2.62 -3.80
N PRO A 121 -0.50 2.54 -3.38
CA PRO A 121 -1.41 3.65 -3.49
C PRO A 121 -1.12 4.63 -2.36
N ILE A 122 -0.78 5.86 -2.66
CA ILE A 122 -0.58 6.93 -1.65
C ILE A 122 -1.79 7.05 -0.71
N GLN A 123 -3.00 6.75 -1.18
CA GLN A 123 -4.20 6.76 -0.36
C GLN A 123 -4.21 5.70 0.74
N ALA A 124 -3.48 4.59 0.56
CA ALA A 124 -3.34 3.59 1.62
C ALA A 124 -2.58 4.15 2.82
N ASP A 125 -1.68 5.10 2.60
CA ASP A 125 -0.94 5.78 3.66
C ASP A 125 -1.89 6.61 4.54
N ALA A 126 -2.97 7.16 3.98
CA ALA A 126 -3.99 7.86 4.76
C ALA A 126 -4.73 6.93 5.74
N TRP A 127 -4.88 5.64 5.41
CA TRP A 127 -5.47 4.66 6.33
C TRP A 127 -4.55 4.28 7.47
N LEU A 128 -3.24 4.26 7.23
CA LEU A 128 -2.24 4.17 8.29
C LEU A 128 -2.46 5.26 9.34
N LEU A 129 -2.63 6.49 8.90
CA LEU A 129 -2.89 7.62 9.77
C LEU A 129 -4.21 7.48 10.53
N GLY A 130 -5.27 7.02 9.86
CA GLY A 130 -6.56 6.74 10.48
C GLY A 130 -6.46 5.69 11.59
N GLY A 131 -5.72 4.61 11.37
CA GLY A 131 -5.51 3.53 12.33
C GLY A 131 -4.63 3.93 13.51
N LEU A 132 -3.70 4.86 13.33
CA LEU A 132 -2.87 5.40 14.42
C LEU A 132 -3.64 6.36 15.35
N GLY A 133 -4.85 6.74 14.98
CA GLY A 133 -5.69 7.66 15.73
C GLY A 133 -5.19 9.10 15.63
N PHE A 134 -5.78 9.92 14.78
CA PHE A 134 -5.63 11.36 14.82
C PHE A 134 -6.31 11.89 16.08
N GLY A 135 -5.59 12.04 17.17
CA GLY A 135 -6.07 12.62 18.41
C GLY A 135 -4.96 13.35 19.13
N ALA A 136 -5.18 14.61 19.31
CA ALA A 136 -4.66 15.54 20.31
C ALA A 136 -3.16 15.84 20.45
N ASP A 137 -2.24 15.20 19.87
CA ASP A 137 -0.84 15.60 19.64
C ASP A 137 0.03 14.41 19.21
N PRO A 138 0.15 14.13 17.97
CA PRO A 138 1.24 13.26 17.58
C PRO A 138 2.10 13.88 16.50
N SER A 139 3.03 14.69 16.92
CA SER A 139 4.10 15.10 16.01
C SER A 139 4.97 13.91 15.56
N HIS A 140 4.90 12.80 16.29
CA HIS A 140 5.73 11.62 16.01
C HIS A 140 5.06 10.33 16.52
N ARG A 141 5.08 9.27 15.69
CA ARG A 141 4.67 7.90 16.05
C ARG A 141 5.73 6.91 15.61
N GLN A 142 6.01 5.93 16.44
CA GLN A 142 6.93 4.85 16.14
C GLN A 142 6.15 3.53 16.02
N ILE A 143 6.40 2.79 14.94
CA ILE A 143 5.85 1.46 14.68
C ILE A 143 7.01 0.46 14.69
N SER A 144 7.01 -0.46 15.64
CA SER A 144 8.14 -1.35 15.90
C SER A 144 8.25 -2.52 14.90
N HIS A 145 7.12 -3.00 14.37
CA HIS A 145 7.09 -4.06 13.38
C HIS A 145 5.99 -3.76 12.37
N PHE A 146 6.31 -3.91 11.11
CA PHE A 146 5.45 -3.42 10.07
C PHE A 146 5.48 -4.34 8.84
N PRO A 147 4.56 -5.30 8.73
CA PRO A 147 4.42 -6.07 7.52
C PRO A 147 3.86 -5.22 6.38
N THR A 148 4.50 -5.30 5.26
CA THR A 148 4.06 -4.68 4.01
C THR A 148 4.00 -5.72 2.91
N CYS A 149 3.23 -5.43 1.87
CA CYS A 149 3.37 -6.14 0.61
C CYS A 149 4.51 -5.52 -0.18
N SER A 150 5.58 -6.27 -0.41
CA SER A 150 6.63 -5.81 -1.31
C SER A 150 6.09 -5.71 -2.74
N LEU A 151 6.16 -4.50 -3.28
CA LEU A 151 5.92 -4.23 -4.69
C LEU A 151 7.21 -3.90 -5.43
N ASP A 152 8.36 -4.32 -4.89
CA ASP A 152 9.63 -4.03 -5.53
C ASP A 152 9.70 -4.67 -6.91
N HIS A 153 9.92 -3.84 -7.91
CA HIS A 153 10.03 -4.19 -9.31
C HIS A 153 11.48 -4.13 -9.82
N ARG A 154 12.44 -3.77 -8.93
CA ARG A 154 13.84 -3.50 -9.33
C ARG A 154 14.81 -4.60 -8.97
N GLY A 155 14.36 -5.78 -8.69
CA GLY A 155 15.26 -6.90 -8.42
C GLY A 155 14.81 -7.83 -7.33
N ALA A 156 13.71 -7.54 -6.68
CA ALA A 156 13.10 -8.47 -5.76
C ALA A 156 11.87 -9.11 -6.40
N SER A 157 11.56 -10.27 -5.95
CA SER A 157 10.49 -11.15 -6.38
C SER A 157 9.13 -10.70 -5.79
N GLY A 158 8.77 -9.42 -5.94
CA GLY A 158 7.43 -8.94 -5.52
C GLY A 158 6.32 -9.46 -6.41
N PRO A 159 5.05 -9.47 -5.97
CA PRO A 159 4.62 -9.06 -4.63
C PRO A 159 4.79 -10.17 -3.59
N ARG A 160 5.39 -9.88 -2.46
CA ARG A 160 5.56 -10.80 -1.32
C ARG A 160 5.33 -10.08 0.00
N LEU A 161 5.06 -10.83 1.05
CA LEU A 161 5.00 -10.28 2.40
C LEU A 161 6.41 -9.92 2.87
N MET A 162 6.57 -8.70 3.37
CA MET A 162 7.81 -8.23 3.99
C MET A 162 7.51 -7.68 5.38
N VAL A 163 8.41 -7.91 6.32
CA VAL A 163 8.37 -7.29 7.64
C VAL A 163 9.53 -6.30 7.72
N HIS A 164 9.21 -5.04 7.97
CA HIS A 164 10.21 -4.01 8.14
C HIS A 164 10.74 -4.00 9.58
N GLU A 165 12.05 -4.15 9.71
CA GLU A 165 12.85 -3.91 10.90
C GLU A 165 14.05 -3.06 10.48
N PRO A 166 14.35 -1.96 11.09
CA PRO A 166 13.98 -1.38 12.38
C PRO A 166 12.64 -0.65 12.37
N PRO A 167 12.21 -0.10 13.55
CA PRO A 167 10.96 0.62 13.66
C PRO A 167 10.86 1.77 12.67
N LEU A 168 9.67 1.94 12.10
CA LEU A 168 9.36 3.07 11.23
C LEU A 168 8.93 4.27 12.07
N ASP A 169 9.60 5.39 11.87
CA ASP A 169 9.24 6.66 12.48
C ASP A 169 8.36 7.46 11.51
N ILE A 170 7.14 7.80 11.95
CA ILE A 170 6.22 8.62 11.20
C ILE A 170 6.15 10.00 11.83
N PHE A 171 6.51 11.01 11.04
CA PHE A 171 6.48 12.41 11.45
C PHE A 171 5.32 13.14 10.75
N PHE A 172 4.55 13.89 11.53
CA PHE A 172 3.50 14.75 11.01
C PHE A 172 4.04 16.18 10.93
N LEU A 173 4.22 16.67 9.72
CA LEU A 173 4.77 18.00 9.46
C LEU A 173 3.69 19.09 9.28
N GLY A 174 2.58 19.00 10.02
CA GLY A 174 1.44 19.91 9.94
C GLY A 174 0.35 19.45 8.98
N GLU A 175 -0.57 20.34 8.64
CA GLU A 175 -1.74 19.99 7.82
C GLU A 175 -1.42 19.71 6.33
N GLU A 176 -0.23 20.06 5.85
CA GLU A 176 0.09 20.06 4.42
C GLU A 176 1.13 19.03 3.98
N ALA A 177 1.84 18.36 4.87
CA ALA A 177 2.90 17.45 4.47
C ALA A 177 2.99 16.21 5.37
N ILE A 178 2.95 15.05 4.76
CA ILE A 178 3.33 13.78 5.35
C ILE A 178 4.60 13.33 4.64
N THR A 179 5.70 13.22 5.38
CA THR A 179 6.91 12.58 4.89
C THR A 179 7.08 11.27 5.64
N ILE A 180 7.05 10.17 4.91
CA ILE A 180 7.33 8.83 5.39
C ILE A 180 8.76 8.45 5.00
#